data_7e1f8f8dae25279d2d5e0f0a20f8fbc6
#
_entry.id   7e1f8f8dae25279d2d5e0f0a20f8fbc6
#
_cell.length_a   1.000
_cell.length_b   1.000
_cell.length_c   1.000
_cell.angle_alpha   90.00
_cell.angle_beta   90.00
_cell.angle_gamma   90.00
#
_symmetry.space_group_name_H-M   'P 1'
#
loop_
_entity.id
_entity.type
_entity.pdbx_description
1 polymer ?
#
loop_
_entity_poly.entity_id
_entity_poly.type
_entity_poly.pdbx_seq_one_letter_code
_entity_poly.pdbx_strand_id
1 'polypeptide(L)'
;MNKFFIALYDFFESRRALLYALQGVLVVAMASAALRLRFSENITGFFPDGERKAAAAFSNLKIKDKIAVMINAGEDAADKTDEMIACADSLAARLNADTLFRRYAEVEATFGSELADGMRSFLQGNLPLLLSEADYARMDTLVTPRGIAQAMEGNYRRLLSPVGGFIDEYIYDDPLGLSFGALGKLQELNIGGSYTLCDDYLFSKDMTTLLVFISPHYQSGDTGVGDRLIERIESALEGLNAEYAAAGITADYYGGPAVAYNARQIKRDMMLTLNIAILIIVVFITLSFRNKFAVLLALIPVALGALFALAIMSLTCHTISSIAVGAGTVVMGIALSYSIHILCHANHCHDPRQIIRDLAYPLTIGSITTIGAFAGLLFTDSQLLRDFGLFASLTLVGTTLFSLVLLPHLIRKEKRGGGSAVLERVERLTGMRPDRNRPLVAAILLLTFICLFFFNRIGFDSDMMHLNYDPPRLAAAQQRLSRLTDEDGERSKVLFITTADTPGEAVASY
;
A
#
# COMPACT_ATOMS: atom_id res chain seq x y z
N MET A 1 -5.13 18.86 40.21
CA MET A 1 -4.11 18.75 39.16
C MET A 1 -2.94 19.72 39.40
N ASN A 2 -3.18 21.03 39.49
CA ASN A 2 -2.09 22.03 39.64
C ASN A 2 -1.17 21.73 40.84
N LYS A 3 -1.74 21.35 42.01
CA LYS A 3 -0.96 21.00 43.19
C LYS A 3 -0.03 19.80 42.95
N PHE A 4 -0.45 18.83 42.17
CA PHE A 4 0.35 17.64 41.83
C PHE A 4 1.58 18.03 40.97
N PHE A 5 1.37 18.76 39.88
CA PHE A 5 2.46 19.17 39.01
C PHE A 5 3.43 20.16 39.68
N ILE A 6 2.92 21.03 40.55
CA ILE A 6 3.78 21.93 41.35
C ILE A 6 4.61 21.11 42.33
N ALA A 7 4.03 20.17 43.06
CA ALA A 7 4.78 19.32 44.00
C ALA A 7 5.86 18.48 43.25
N LEU A 8 5.53 17.98 42.06
CA LEU A 8 6.47 17.27 41.21
C LEU A 8 7.61 18.15 40.74
N TYR A 9 7.29 19.39 40.32
CA TYR A 9 8.28 20.38 39.93
C TYR A 9 9.21 20.68 41.12
N ASP A 10 8.69 20.96 42.31
CA ASP A 10 9.48 21.29 43.50
C ASP A 10 10.39 20.14 43.93
N PHE A 11 9.92 18.90 43.81
CA PHE A 11 10.73 17.70 44.08
C PHE A 11 11.92 17.59 43.13
N PHE A 12 11.71 17.80 41.83
CA PHE A 12 12.79 17.71 40.86
C PHE A 12 13.67 18.96 40.79
N GLU A 13 13.13 20.13 41.11
CA GLU A 13 13.94 21.38 41.17
C GLU A 13 15.07 21.28 42.20
N SER A 14 14.79 20.63 43.35
CA SER A 14 15.82 20.37 44.35
C SER A 14 16.79 19.25 43.95
N ARG A 15 16.46 18.42 42.95
CA ARG A 15 17.22 17.22 42.53
C ARG A 15 17.35 17.13 41.01
N ARG A 16 17.78 18.20 40.35
CA ARG A 16 17.89 18.29 38.89
C ARG A 16 18.74 17.16 38.27
N ALA A 17 19.85 16.77 38.94
CA ALA A 17 20.66 15.66 38.47
C ALA A 17 19.88 14.34 38.40
N LEU A 18 19.01 14.09 39.38
CA LEU A 18 18.11 12.93 39.38
C LEU A 18 17.09 12.97 38.21
N LEU A 19 16.53 14.18 37.95
CA LEU A 19 15.59 14.34 36.82
C LEU A 19 16.25 13.97 35.48
N TYR A 20 17.44 14.54 35.22
CA TYR A 20 18.15 14.29 33.96
C TYR A 20 18.64 12.85 33.84
N ALA A 21 19.12 12.24 34.95
CA ALA A 21 19.50 10.84 34.96
C ALA A 21 18.31 9.91 34.70
N LEU A 22 17.18 10.14 35.38
CA LEU A 22 15.94 9.38 35.17
C LEU A 22 15.43 9.54 33.74
N GLN A 23 15.43 10.76 33.21
CA GLN A 23 15.07 11.06 31.86
C GLN A 23 15.98 10.35 30.84
N GLY A 24 17.30 10.36 31.05
CA GLY A 24 18.25 9.63 30.20
C GLY A 24 17.97 8.12 30.17
N VAL A 25 17.79 7.51 31.35
CA VAL A 25 17.44 6.09 31.47
C VAL A 25 16.09 5.80 30.75
N LEU A 26 15.10 6.65 30.96
CA LEU A 26 13.78 6.51 30.30
C LEU A 26 13.90 6.60 28.80
N VAL A 27 14.66 7.55 28.25
CA VAL A 27 14.89 7.70 26.81
C VAL A 27 15.57 6.46 26.22
N VAL A 28 16.62 5.94 26.90
CA VAL A 28 17.32 4.73 26.44
C VAL A 28 16.37 3.52 26.48
N ALA A 29 15.57 3.37 27.53
CA ALA A 29 14.59 2.30 27.65
C ALA A 29 13.52 2.40 26.55
N MET A 30 12.96 3.59 26.32
CA MET A 30 11.98 3.83 25.27
C MET A 30 12.58 3.58 23.87
N ALA A 31 13.80 4.05 23.62
CA ALA A 31 14.47 3.83 22.34
C ALA A 31 14.74 2.34 22.10
N SER A 32 15.23 1.62 23.12
CA SER A 32 15.48 0.18 23.00
C SER A 32 14.20 -0.63 22.77
N ALA A 33 13.07 -0.22 23.36
CA ALA A 33 11.77 -0.82 23.12
C ALA A 33 11.28 -0.52 21.70
N ALA A 34 11.35 0.74 21.26
CA ALA A 34 10.92 1.16 19.93
C ALA A 34 11.69 0.46 18.79
N LEU A 35 12.97 0.12 18.99
CA LEU A 35 13.78 -0.62 18.01
C LEU A 35 13.30 -2.07 17.77
N ARG A 36 12.50 -2.62 18.68
CA ARG A 36 11.91 -3.97 18.52
C ARG A 36 10.65 -3.98 17.65
N LEU A 37 10.11 -2.80 17.35
CA LEU A 37 8.89 -2.65 16.58
C LEU A 37 9.12 -3.03 15.13
N ARG A 38 8.23 -3.83 14.57
CA ARG A 38 8.21 -4.18 13.16
C ARG A 38 7.16 -3.34 12.44
N PHE A 39 7.55 -2.74 11.34
CA PHE A 39 6.65 -1.97 10.50
C PHE A 39 6.11 -2.87 9.38
N SER A 40 4.80 -2.84 9.20
CA SER A 40 4.10 -3.49 8.09
C SER A 40 3.65 -2.42 7.11
N GLU A 41 3.96 -2.61 5.83
CA GLU A 41 3.54 -1.73 4.75
C GLU A 41 2.30 -2.29 4.02
N ASN A 42 1.60 -3.24 4.65
CA ASN A 42 0.48 -3.93 4.03
C ASN A 42 -0.77 -3.03 3.99
N ILE A 43 -1.23 -2.72 2.77
CA ILE A 43 -2.42 -1.91 2.51
C ILE A 43 -3.71 -2.66 2.90
N THR A 44 -3.67 -3.99 3.02
CA THR A 44 -4.85 -4.77 3.42
C THR A 44 -5.34 -4.45 4.84
N GLY A 45 -4.52 -3.76 5.64
CA GLY A 45 -4.91 -3.22 6.95
C GLY A 45 -6.02 -2.15 6.92
N PHE A 46 -6.37 -1.61 5.73
CA PHE A 46 -7.52 -0.73 5.56
C PHE A 46 -8.86 -1.49 5.62
N PHE A 47 -8.86 -2.77 5.23
CA PHE A 47 -10.07 -3.57 5.21
C PHE A 47 -10.55 -3.94 6.61
N PRO A 48 -11.88 -3.96 6.85
CA PRO A 48 -12.47 -4.49 8.07
C PRO A 48 -12.04 -5.94 8.33
N ASP A 49 -12.00 -6.35 9.60
CA ASP A 49 -11.54 -7.69 10.00
C ASP A 49 -12.34 -8.84 9.32
N GLY A 50 -13.64 -8.61 9.00
CA GLY A 50 -14.47 -9.56 8.26
C GLY A 50 -14.03 -9.77 6.80
N GLU A 51 -13.55 -8.73 6.14
CA GLU A 51 -13.11 -8.77 4.74
C GLU A 51 -11.64 -9.19 4.60
N ARG A 52 -10.88 -9.17 5.68
CA ARG A 52 -9.46 -9.60 5.68
C ARG A 52 -9.26 -11.05 5.29
N LYS A 53 -10.16 -11.95 5.68
CA LYS A 53 -10.09 -13.37 5.29
C LYS A 53 -10.24 -13.50 3.78
N ALA A 54 -11.19 -12.78 3.19
CA ALA A 54 -11.37 -12.73 1.73
C ALA A 54 -10.16 -12.08 1.04
N ALA A 55 -9.66 -10.97 1.57
CA ALA A 55 -8.45 -10.31 1.06
C ALA A 55 -7.20 -11.18 1.20
N ALA A 56 -7.04 -11.93 2.29
CA ALA A 56 -5.95 -12.88 2.49
C ALA A 56 -6.08 -14.09 1.54
N ALA A 57 -7.29 -14.63 1.35
CA ALA A 57 -7.54 -15.69 0.37
C ALA A 57 -7.22 -15.19 -1.05
N PHE A 58 -7.64 -13.97 -1.38
CA PHE A 58 -7.32 -13.33 -2.66
C PHE A 58 -5.82 -13.04 -2.83
N SER A 59 -5.12 -12.67 -1.77
CA SER A 59 -3.66 -12.45 -1.80
C SER A 59 -2.85 -13.74 -1.98
N ASN A 60 -3.42 -14.90 -1.62
CA ASN A 60 -2.79 -16.20 -1.82
C ASN A 60 -2.97 -16.77 -3.24
N LEU A 61 -3.77 -16.12 -4.08
CA LEU A 61 -3.86 -16.47 -5.48
C LEU A 61 -2.59 -16.04 -6.21
N LYS A 62 -1.75 -17.00 -6.59
CA LYS A 62 -0.47 -16.77 -7.30
C LYS A 62 -0.61 -15.95 -8.60
N ILE A 63 -1.78 -15.93 -9.19
CA ILE A 63 -2.09 -15.19 -10.43
C ILE A 63 -1.95 -13.67 -10.24
N LYS A 64 -2.24 -13.16 -9.04
CA LYS A 64 -2.22 -11.73 -8.72
C LYS A 64 -0.82 -11.14 -8.65
N ASP A 65 0.18 -11.96 -8.35
CA ASP A 65 1.54 -11.50 -8.11
C ASP A 65 2.40 -11.49 -9.38
N LYS A 66 1.88 -12.07 -10.49
CA LYS A 66 2.57 -12.07 -11.77
C LYS A 66 2.67 -10.65 -12.34
N ILE A 67 3.82 -10.35 -12.89
CA ILE A 67 4.07 -9.12 -13.64
C ILE A 67 3.96 -9.47 -15.10
N ALA A 68 3.08 -8.79 -15.82
CA ALA A 68 3.00 -8.89 -17.26
C ALA A 68 3.89 -7.80 -17.90
N VAL A 69 4.88 -8.21 -18.65
CA VAL A 69 5.66 -7.32 -19.51
C VAL A 69 5.07 -7.38 -20.90
N MET A 70 4.73 -6.22 -21.44
CA MET A 70 4.12 -6.05 -22.76
C MET A 70 5.16 -5.45 -23.70
N ILE A 71 5.54 -6.19 -24.74
CA ILE A 71 6.42 -5.74 -25.82
C ILE A 71 5.53 -5.35 -26.99
N ASN A 72 5.53 -4.07 -27.35
CA ASN A 72 4.63 -3.49 -28.36
C ASN A 72 5.44 -3.01 -29.59
N ALA A 73 4.98 -3.33 -30.78
CA ALA A 73 5.62 -2.95 -32.04
C ALA A 73 4.87 -1.87 -32.83
N GLY A 74 3.79 -1.29 -32.29
CA GLY A 74 2.96 -0.28 -32.96
C GLY A 74 2.13 -0.83 -34.12
N GLU A 75 1.84 0.02 -35.12
CA GLU A 75 0.93 -0.32 -36.23
C GLU A 75 1.52 -1.33 -37.24
N ASP A 76 2.84 -1.46 -37.33
CA ASP A 76 3.53 -2.37 -38.27
C ASP A 76 3.96 -3.69 -37.61
N ALA A 77 3.19 -4.20 -36.66
CA ALA A 77 3.60 -5.29 -35.78
C ALA A 77 3.78 -6.63 -36.51
N ALA A 78 2.97 -6.93 -37.53
CA ALA A 78 3.03 -8.21 -38.24
C ALA A 78 4.39 -8.48 -38.92
N ASP A 79 5.08 -7.44 -39.38
CA ASP A 79 6.42 -7.54 -40.01
C ASP A 79 7.55 -7.56 -38.97
N LYS A 80 7.26 -7.35 -37.67
CA LYS A 80 8.25 -7.22 -36.58
C LYS A 80 8.17 -8.34 -35.55
N THR A 81 7.50 -9.44 -35.86
CA THR A 81 7.33 -10.56 -34.94
C THR A 81 8.68 -11.11 -34.46
N ASP A 82 9.64 -11.32 -35.37
CA ASP A 82 10.98 -11.83 -35.04
C ASP A 82 11.75 -10.86 -34.14
N GLU A 83 11.61 -9.55 -34.37
CA GLU A 83 12.24 -8.52 -33.55
C GLU A 83 11.62 -8.43 -32.14
N MET A 84 10.30 -8.65 -32.01
CA MET A 84 9.62 -8.71 -30.73
C MET A 84 10.05 -9.95 -29.94
N ILE A 85 10.21 -11.09 -30.60
CA ILE A 85 10.74 -12.31 -30.00
C ILE A 85 12.18 -12.09 -29.54
N ALA A 86 13.03 -11.52 -30.39
CA ALA A 86 14.42 -11.19 -30.01
C ALA A 86 14.49 -10.22 -28.81
N CYS A 87 13.56 -9.27 -28.72
CA CYS A 87 13.43 -8.38 -27.57
C CYS A 87 13.04 -9.15 -26.29
N ALA A 88 12.09 -10.10 -26.39
CA ALA A 88 11.67 -10.95 -25.27
C ALA A 88 12.81 -11.86 -24.78
N ASP A 89 13.57 -12.45 -25.69
CA ASP A 89 14.74 -13.25 -25.35
C ASP A 89 15.85 -12.44 -24.69
N SER A 90 16.10 -11.22 -25.22
CA SER A 90 17.06 -10.29 -24.62
C SER A 90 16.63 -9.89 -23.19
N LEU A 91 15.33 -9.66 -22.97
CA LEU A 91 14.78 -9.40 -21.64
C LEU A 91 15.03 -10.58 -20.70
N ALA A 92 14.64 -11.79 -21.12
CA ALA A 92 14.80 -13.00 -20.33
C ALA A 92 16.29 -13.27 -20.03
N ALA A 93 17.17 -13.10 -21.00
CA ALA A 93 18.62 -13.27 -20.81
C ALA A 93 19.19 -12.27 -19.81
N ARG A 94 18.81 -10.99 -19.89
CA ARG A 94 19.29 -9.94 -18.96
C ARG A 94 18.82 -10.18 -17.53
N LEU A 95 17.53 -10.49 -17.35
CA LEU A 95 16.96 -10.75 -16.04
C LEU A 95 17.51 -12.04 -15.43
N ASN A 96 17.68 -13.09 -16.24
CA ASN A 96 18.26 -14.36 -15.80
C ASN A 96 19.77 -14.28 -15.51
N ALA A 97 20.49 -13.29 -16.07
CA ALA A 97 21.89 -13.02 -15.73
C ALA A 97 22.02 -12.35 -14.35
N ASP A 98 20.99 -11.66 -13.88
CA ASP A 98 21.01 -10.99 -12.57
C ASP A 98 20.74 -12.00 -11.44
N THR A 99 21.76 -12.22 -10.60
CA THR A 99 21.69 -13.16 -9.47
C THR A 99 20.68 -12.75 -8.40
N LEU A 100 20.46 -11.44 -8.23
CA LEU A 100 19.43 -10.92 -7.30
C LEU A 100 18.03 -11.17 -7.85
N PHE A 101 17.83 -10.93 -9.15
CA PHE A 101 16.55 -11.19 -9.79
C PHE A 101 16.17 -12.67 -9.66
N ARG A 102 17.04 -13.62 -10.07
CA ARG A 102 16.79 -15.06 -9.98
C ARG A 102 16.47 -15.58 -8.57
N ARG A 103 16.95 -14.88 -7.55
CA ARG A 103 16.63 -15.24 -6.15
C ARG A 103 15.17 -14.96 -5.79
N TYR A 104 14.55 -14.00 -6.44
CA TYR A 104 13.24 -13.47 -6.05
C TYR A 104 12.16 -13.62 -7.09
N ALA A 105 12.51 -13.91 -8.34
CA ALA A 105 11.56 -14.07 -9.43
C ALA A 105 12.11 -14.96 -10.54
N GLU A 106 11.21 -15.43 -11.39
CA GLU A 106 11.46 -16.21 -12.59
C GLU A 106 10.78 -15.54 -13.79
N VAL A 107 11.43 -15.62 -14.97
CA VAL A 107 10.88 -15.09 -16.23
C VAL A 107 10.27 -16.23 -17.02
N GLU A 108 9.00 -16.11 -17.35
CA GLU A 108 8.24 -17.01 -18.22
C GLU A 108 8.04 -16.29 -19.57
N ALA A 109 9.01 -16.39 -20.47
CA ALA A 109 8.92 -15.78 -21.80
C ALA A 109 8.24 -16.68 -22.81
N THR A 110 8.42 -18.02 -22.69
CA THR A 110 7.87 -19.03 -23.60
C THR A 110 6.84 -19.90 -22.89
N PHE A 111 5.80 -20.27 -23.62
CA PHE A 111 4.64 -21.03 -23.14
C PHE A 111 4.45 -22.36 -23.89
N GLY A 112 5.54 -22.98 -24.37
CA GLY A 112 5.51 -24.16 -25.17
C GLY A 112 4.90 -25.41 -24.53
N SER A 113 5.58 -26.54 -24.60
CA SER A 113 5.09 -27.85 -24.14
C SER A 113 4.64 -27.88 -22.67
N GLU A 114 5.29 -27.13 -21.77
CA GLU A 114 4.96 -27.13 -20.35
C GLU A 114 3.54 -26.60 -20.03
N LEU A 115 3.05 -25.59 -20.74
CA LEU A 115 1.68 -25.11 -20.60
C LEU A 115 0.66 -26.12 -21.12
N ALA A 116 0.98 -26.73 -22.27
CA ALA A 116 0.14 -27.76 -22.87
C ALA A 116 0.08 -29.01 -21.96
N ASP A 117 1.22 -29.43 -21.39
CA ASP A 117 1.31 -30.55 -20.47
C ASP A 117 0.63 -30.25 -19.13
N GLY A 118 0.80 -29.03 -18.60
CA GLY A 118 0.10 -28.57 -17.41
C GLY A 118 -1.42 -28.53 -17.60
N MET A 119 -1.89 -28.04 -18.75
CA MET A 119 -3.30 -28.02 -19.09
C MET A 119 -3.85 -29.43 -19.27
N ARG A 120 -3.10 -30.33 -19.92
CA ARG A 120 -3.43 -31.75 -20.07
C ARG A 120 -3.56 -32.43 -18.70
N SER A 121 -2.57 -32.26 -17.83
CA SER A 121 -2.58 -32.83 -16.48
C SER A 121 -3.73 -32.29 -15.63
N PHE A 122 -4.03 -31.01 -15.75
CA PHE A 122 -5.19 -30.39 -15.09
C PHE A 122 -6.51 -30.98 -15.60
N LEU A 123 -6.68 -31.09 -16.91
CA LEU A 123 -7.89 -31.68 -17.52
C LEU A 123 -8.07 -33.14 -17.08
N GLN A 124 -7.01 -33.95 -17.16
CA GLN A 124 -7.07 -35.35 -16.76
C GLN A 124 -7.39 -35.53 -15.28
N GLY A 125 -6.79 -34.71 -14.41
CA GLY A 125 -7.00 -34.76 -12.96
C GLY A 125 -8.37 -34.24 -12.51
N ASN A 126 -9.02 -33.35 -13.29
CA ASN A 126 -10.24 -32.66 -12.91
C ASN A 126 -11.40 -32.87 -13.90
N LEU A 127 -11.28 -33.83 -14.79
CA LEU A 127 -12.29 -34.11 -15.83
C LEU A 127 -13.72 -34.17 -15.29
N PRO A 128 -14.02 -34.88 -14.18
CA PRO A 128 -15.38 -34.94 -13.63
C PRO A 128 -15.99 -33.61 -13.24
N LEU A 129 -15.17 -32.61 -12.86
CA LEU A 129 -15.63 -31.26 -12.48
C LEU A 129 -15.97 -30.39 -13.68
N LEU A 130 -15.41 -30.71 -14.84
CA LEU A 130 -15.52 -29.93 -16.06
C LEU A 130 -16.61 -30.44 -16.99
N LEU A 131 -17.14 -31.64 -16.77
CA LEU A 131 -18.15 -32.29 -17.61
C LEU A 131 -19.59 -31.87 -17.21
N SER A 132 -20.45 -31.73 -18.20
CA SER A 132 -21.88 -31.53 -18.02
C SER A 132 -22.66 -32.86 -18.12
N GLU A 133 -23.94 -32.86 -17.73
CA GLU A 133 -24.80 -34.01 -17.92
C GLU A 133 -24.87 -34.45 -19.39
N ALA A 134 -24.84 -33.51 -20.33
CA ALA A 134 -24.81 -33.78 -21.76
C ALA A 134 -23.50 -34.51 -22.18
N ASP A 135 -22.37 -34.16 -21.55
CA ASP A 135 -21.10 -34.81 -21.81
C ASP A 135 -21.12 -36.26 -21.27
N TYR A 136 -21.68 -36.48 -20.07
CA TYR A 136 -21.88 -37.83 -19.54
C TYR A 136 -22.78 -38.68 -20.42
N ALA A 137 -23.90 -38.14 -20.89
CA ALA A 137 -24.77 -38.84 -21.83
C ALA A 137 -24.06 -39.18 -23.15
N ARG A 138 -23.17 -38.31 -23.62
CA ARG A 138 -22.31 -38.58 -24.78
C ARG A 138 -21.29 -39.66 -24.49
N MET A 139 -20.67 -39.66 -23.32
CA MET A 139 -19.73 -40.69 -22.89
C MET A 139 -20.38 -42.08 -22.87
N ASP A 140 -21.64 -42.19 -22.41
CA ASP A 140 -22.39 -43.45 -22.42
C ASP A 140 -22.51 -44.03 -23.84
N THR A 141 -22.63 -43.18 -24.86
CA THR A 141 -22.67 -43.65 -26.27
C THR A 141 -21.28 -43.99 -26.79
N LEU A 142 -20.24 -43.28 -26.38
CA LEU A 142 -18.84 -43.52 -26.80
C LEU A 142 -18.26 -44.84 -26.27
N VAL A 143 -18.63 -45.27 -25.05
CA VAL A 143 -18.14 -46.50 -24.43
C VAL A 143 -18.89 -47.76 -24.92
N THR A 144 -19.83 -47.63 -25.82
CA THR A 144 -20.48 -48.77 -26.47
C THR A 144 -19.53 -49.47 -27.48
N PRO A 145 -19.67 -50.77 -27.74
CA PRO A 145 -18.83 -51.46 -28.74
C PRO A 145 -18.81 -50.80 -30.11
N ARG A 146 -19.95 -50.21 -30.52
CA ARG A 146 -20.05 -49.46 -31.77
C ARG A 146 -19.33 -48.12 -31.68
N GLY A 147 -19.49 -47.39 -30.57
CA GLY A 147 -18.84 -46.11 -30.34
C GLY A 147 -17.33 -46.23 -30.30
N ILE A 148 -16.82 -47.25 -29.61
CA ILE A 148 -15.38 -47.56 -29.52
C ILE A 148 -14.83 -47.86 -30.94
N ALA A 149 -15.49 -48.72 -31.74
CA ALA A 149 -15.08 -49.02 -33.08
C ALA A 149 -15.02 -47.78 -33.99
N GLN A 150 -16.02 -46.89 -33.91
CA GLN A 150 -16.05 -45.65 -34.66
C GLN A 150 -14.94 -44.66 -34.23
N ALA A 151 -14.68 -44.56 -32.93
CA ALA A 151 -13.60 -43.71 -32.41
C ALA A 151 -12.24 -44.21 -32.89
N MET A 152 -11.96 -45.54 -32.80
CA MET A 152 -10.73 -46.15 -33.27
C MET A 152 -10.53 -45.98 -34.78
N GLU A 153 -11.56 -46.16 -35.59
CA GLU A 153 -11.48 -45.92 -37.03
C GLU A 153 -11.21 -44.45 -37.35
N GLY A 154 -11.83 -43.55 -36.61
CA GLY A 154 -11.59 -42.09 -36.72
C GLY A 154 -10.14 -41.73 -36.37
N ASN A 155 -9.62 -42.29 -35.30
CA ASN A 155 -8.23 -42.07 -34.86
C ASN A 155 -7.22 -42.63 -35.86
N TYR A 156 -7.48 -43.81 -36.39
CA TYR A 156 -6.63 -44.42 -37.44
C TYR A 156 -6.55 -43.50 -38.68
N ARG A 157 -7.65 -42.93 -39.11
CA ARG A 157 -7.68 -41.98 -40.24
C ARG A 157 -6.94 -40.69 -39.93
N ARG A 158 -7.01 -40.19 -38.69
CA ARG A 158 -6.28 -38.98 -38.24
C ARG A 158 -4.78 -39.21 -38.19
N LEU A 159 -4.34 -40.35 -37.66
CA LEU A 159 -2.92 -40.73 -37.62
C LEU A 159 -2.31 -40.87 -39.02
N LEU A 160 -3.10 -41.28 -40.01
CA LEU A 160 -2.64 -41.39 -41.41
C LEU A 160 -2.62 -40.02 -42.12
N SER A 161 -3.16 -38.95 -41.51
CA SER A 161 -3.13 -37.59 -42.08
C SER A 161 -1.74 -36.96 -41.92
N PRO A 162 -1.39 -35.93 -42.73
CA PRO A 162 -0.13 -35.22 -42.58
C PRO A 162 0.09 -34.58 -41.20
N VAL A 163 -0.98 -34.37 -40.44
CA VAL A 163 -0.97 -33.80 -39.09
C VAL A 163 -0.89 -34.90 -38.01
N GLY A 164 -0.94 -36.16 -38.41
CA GLY A 164 -1.01 -37.31 -37.49
C GLY A 164 0.11 -37.36 -36.47
N GLY A 165 1.35 -37.03 -36.87
CA GLY A 165 2.50 -37.01 -35.97
C GLY A 165 2.49 -35.91 -34.91
N PHE A 166 1.58 -34.91 -35.00
CA PHE A 166 1.41 -33.89 -33.98
C PHE A 166 0.29 -34.19 -32.98
N ILE A 167 -0.57 -35.19 -33.29
CA ILE A 167 -1.74 -35.52 -32.47
C ILE A 167 -1.70 -36.97 -31.94
N ASP A 168 -0.64 -37.70 -32.22
CA ASP A 168 -0.49 -39.10 -31.83
C ASP A 168 -0.55 -39.27 -30.31
N GLU A 169 0.18 -38.46 -29.56
CA GLU A 169 0.20 -38.48 -28.10
C GLU A 169 -1.20 -38.19 -27.51
N TYR A 170 -1.94 -37.22 -28.11
CA TYR A 170 -3.31 -36.93 -27.72
C TYR A 170 -4.27 -38.11 -27.94
N ILE A 171 -4.10 -38.84 -29.04
CA ILE A 171 -4.91 -40.00 -29.36
C ILE A 171 -4.57 -41.17 -28.41
N TYR A 172 -3.30 -41.29 -27.99
CA TYR A 172 -2.89 -42.31 -27.02
C TYR A 172 -3.49 -42.02 -25.63
N ASP A 173 -3.48 -40.78 -25.19
CA ASP A 173 -3.94 -40.38 -23.85
C ASP A 173 -5.47 -40.41 -23.72
N ASP A 174 -6.20 -40.01 -24.76
CA ASP A 174 -7.68 -40.00 -24.80
C ASP A 174 -8.23 -40.60 -26.10
N PRO A 175 -8.11 -41.93 -26.27
CA PRO A 175 -8.45 -42.57 -27.49
C PRO A 175 -9.94 -42.49 -27.82
N LEU A 176 -10.82 -42.24 -26.86
CA LEU A 176 -12.27 -42.10 -27.07
C LEU A 176 -12.71 -40.64 -27.19
N GLY A 177 -11.81 -39.70 -26.95
CA GLY A 177 -12.11 -38.24 -26.97
C GLY A 177 -13.04 -37.80 -25.87
N LEU A 178 -12.91 -38.39 -24.68
CA LEU A 178 -13.78 -38.08 -23.54
C LEU A 178 -13.53 -36.66 -22.98
N SER A 179 -12.30 -36.16 -23.15
CA SER A 179 -11.89 -34.83 -22.70
C SER A 179 -12.35 -33.69 -23.60
N PHE A 180 -12.87 -33.95 -24.82
CA PHE A 180 -13.30 -32.89 -25.74
C PHE A 180 -14.41 -32.02 -25.20
N GLY A 181 -15.34 -32.55 -24.40
CA GLY A 181 -16.39 -31.78 -23.74
C GLY A 181 -15.81 -30.74 -22.76
N ALA A 182 -14.80 -31.13 -21.99
CA ALA A 182 -14.09 -30.25 -21.04
C ALA A 182 -13.29 -29.16 -21.76
N LEU A 183 -12.62 -29.51 -22.89
CA LEU A 183 -11.92 -28.55 -23.73
C LEU A 183 -12.87 -27.48 -24.32
N GLY A 184 -14.05 -27.88 -24.77
CA GLY A 184 -15.07 -26.94 -25.27
C GLY A 184 -15.46 -25.92 -24.20
N LYS A 185 -15.64 -26.35 -22.96
CA LYS A 185 -15.99 -25.45 -21.85
C LYS A 185 -14.84 -24.50 -21.48
N LEU A 186 -13.58 -24.95 -21.56
CA LEU A 186 -12.44 -24.07 -21.37
C LEU A 186 -12.39 -22.98 -22.44
N GLN A 187 -12.78 -23.30 -23.67
CA GLN A 187 -12.96 -22.29 -24.73
C GLN A 187 -14.13 -21.34 -24.44
N GLU A 188 -15.26 -21.84 -23.91
CA GLU A 188 -16.38 -21.01 -23.49
C GLU A 188 -16.05 -20.07 -22.32
N LEU A 189 -15.14 -20.51 -21.43
CA LEU A 189 -14.61 -19.66 -20.36
C LEU A 189 -13.69 -18.56 -20.89
N ASN A 190 -13.45 -18.52 -22.21
CA ASN A 190 -12.60 -17.54 -22.90
C ASN A 190 -11.16 -17.43 -22.28
N ILE A 191 -10.70 -18.53 -21.71
CA ILE A 191 -9.32 -18.61 -21.21
C ILE A 191 -8.43 -18.74 -22.45
N GLY A 192 -7.89 -17.60 -22.90
CA GLY A 192 -7.04 -17.52 -24.08
C GLY A 192 -7.69 -16.95 -25.35
N GLY A 193 -8.98 -16.54 -25.29
CA GLY A 193 -9.68 -15.96 -26.45
C GLY A 193 -9.06 -14.69 -27.03
N SER A 194 -8.30 -13.95 -26.22
CA SER A 194 -7.64 -12.71 -26.60
C SER A 194 -6.18 -12.87 -27.04
N TYR A 195 -5.65 -14.10 -27.03
CA TYR A 195 -4.23 -14.36 -27.28
C TYR A 195 -4.04 -15.46 -28.34
N THR A 196 -2.86 -15.41 -28.98
CA THR A 196 -2.40 -16.40 -29.96
C THR A 196 -1.00 -16.82 -29.60
N LEU A 197 -0.72 -18.14 -29.70
CA LEU A 197 0.64 -18.67 -29.53
C LEU A 197 1.35 -18.66 -30.89
N CYS A 198 2.52 -18.04 -30.98
CA CYS A 198 3.38 -18.03 -32.15
C CYS A 198 4.82 -18.31 -31.72
N ASP A 199 5.43 -19.37 -32.25
CA ASP A 199 6.79 -19.84 -31.87
C ASP A 199 6.99 -19.95 -30.35
N ASP A 200 6.01 -20.52 -29.65
CA ASP A 200 5.96 -20.69 -28.20
C ASP A 200 5.84 -19.37 -27.40
N TYR A 201 5.67 -18.22 -28.06
CA TYR A 201 5.43 -16.92 -27.40
C TYR A 201 3.94 -16.53 -27.46
N LEU A 202 3.52 -15.84 -26.41
CA LEU A 202 2.12 -15.40 -26.27
C LEU A 202 1.94 -14.00 -26.87
N PHE A 203 1.23 -13.93 -27.97
CA PHE A 203 0.86 -12.67 -28.65
C PHE A 203 -0.59 -12.31 -28.42
N SER A 204 -0.91 -11.02 -28.52
CA SER A 204 -2.28 -10.57 -28.74
C SER A 204 -2.80 -11.07 -30.10
N LYS A 205 -4.12 -11.21 -30.27
CA LYS A 205 -4.75 -11.67 -31.53
C LYS A 205 -4.36 -10.83 -32.75
N ASP A 206 -4.17 -9.54 -32.53
CA ASP A 206 -3.74 -8.58 -33.57
C ASP A 206 -2.23 -8.58 -33.79
N MET A 207 -1.49 -9.46 -33.12
CA MET A 207 -0.02 -9.58 -33.18
C MET A 207 0.74 -8.29 -32.82
N THR A 208 0.07 -7.30 -32.21
CA THR A 208 0.69 -6.00 -31.88
C THR A 208 1.46 -6.03 -30.55
N THR A 209 1.15 -6.97 -29.68
CA THR A 209 1.74 -7.07 -28.35
C THR A 209 2.17 -8.51 -28.03
N LEU A 210 3.43 -8.69 -27.63
CA LEU A 210 3.96 -9.92 -27.07
C LEU A 210 3.99 -9.81 -25.56
N LEU A 211 3.53 -10.86 -24.86
CA LEU A 211 3.46 -10.93 -23.40
C LEU A 211 4.56 -11.84 -22.84
N VAL A 212 5.30 -11.30 -21.88
CA VAL A 212 6.24 -12.03 -21.05
C VAL A 212 5.79 -11.93 -19.60
N PHE A 213 5.74 -13.04 -18.87
CA PHE A 213 5.37 -13.01 -17.46
C PHE A 213 6.59 -13.15 -16.58
N ILE A 214 6.57 -12.43 -15.47
CA ILE A 214 7.54 -12.55 -14.39
C ILE A 214 6.78 -13.04 -13.17
N SER A 215 7.18 -14.16 -12.62
CA SER A 215 6.57 -14.80 -11.45
C SER A 215 7.45 -14.57 -10.21
N PRO A 216 7.05 -13.67 -9.27
CA PRO A 216 7.75 -13.49 -8.02
C PRO A 216 7.63 -14.70 -7.09
N HIS A 217 8.72 -15.05 -6.40
CA HIS A 217 8.76 -16.13 -5.40
C HIS A 217 8.50 -15.65 -3.96
N TYR A 218 8.11 -14.40 -3.77
CA TYR A 218 7.83 -13.81 -2.46
C TYR A 218 6.36 -13.39 -2.33
N GLN A 219 5.89 -13.25 -1.10
CA GLN A 219 4.52 -12.77 -0.86
C GLN A 219 4.44 -11.24 -1.09
N SER A 220 3.37 -10.77 -1.70
CA SER A 220 3.13 -9.35 -2.07
C SER A 220 3.23 -8.34 -0.91
N GLY A 221 3.41 -8.79 0.32
CA GLY A 221 3.58 -7.93 1.50
C GLY A 221 5.02 -7.51 1.80
N ASP A 222 6.04 -8.09 1.14
CA ASP A 222 7.45 -7.72 1.35
C ASP A 222 7.89 -6.64 0.35
N THR A 223 7.57 -5.40 0.69
CA THR A 223 7.84 -4.21 -0.15
C THR A 223 9.32 -3.98 -0.38
N GLY A 224 10.18 -4.36 0.56
CA GLY A 224 11.61 -4.19 0.42
C GLY A 224 12.25 -5.11 -0.63
N VAL A 225 11.68 -6.31 -0.84
CA VAL A 225 12.07 -7.23 -1.92
C VAL A 225 11.44 -6.77 -3.23
N GLY A 226 10.16 -6.39 -3.20
CA GLY A 226 9.41 -5.87 -4.34
C GLY A 226 10.09 -4.65 -4.96
N ASP A 227 10.52 -3.69 -4.15
CA ASP A 227 11.24 -2.50 -4.60
C ASP A 227 12.50 -2.82 -5.40
N ARG A 228 13.31 -3.76 -4.89
CA ARG A 228 14.54 -4.17 -5.56
C ARG A 228 14.27 -4.92 -6.87
N LEU A 229 13.22 -5.74 -6.89
CA LEU A 229 12.81 -6.45 -8.09
C LEU A 229 12.37 -5.48 -9.19
N ILE A 230 11.52 -4.50 -8.84
CA ILE A 230 11.06 -3.47 -9.78
C ILE A 230 12.23 -2.68 -10.35
N GLU A 231 13.17 -2.25 -9.50
CA GLU A 231 14.35 -1.50 -9.94
C GLU A 231 15.16 -2.26 -11.00
N ARG A 232 15.27 -3.60 -10.85
CA ARG A 232 15.95 -4.45 -11.84
C ARG A 232 15.15 -4.58 -13.13
N ILE A 233 13.84 -4.75 -13.03
CA ILE A 233 12.96 -4.82 -14.19
C ILE A 233 12.99 -3.49 -14.95
N GLU A 234 12.85 -2.36 -14.26
CA GLU A 234 12.90 -1.02 -14.88
C GLU A 234 14.23 -0.77 -15.57
N SER A 235 15.35 -1.09 -14.92
CA SER A 235 16.68 -0.94 -15.53
C SER A 235 16.87 -1.82 -16.79
N ALA A 236 16.34 -3.06 -16.76
CA ALA A 236 16.38 -3.93 -17.93
C ALA A 236 15.52 -3.40 -19.07
N LEU A 237 14.31 -2.92 -18.77
CA LEU A 237 13.37 -2.36 -19.76
C LEU A 237 13.87 -1.04 -20.35
N GLU A 238 14.48 -0.16 -19.56
CA GLU A 238 15.08 1.07 -20.06
C GLU A 238 16.21 0.77 -21.07
N GLY A 239 17.06 -0.20 -20.75
CA GLY A 239 18.11 -0.66 -21.66
C GLY A 239 17.56 -1.24 -22.96
N LEU A 240 16.51 -2.06 -22.89
CA LEU A 240 15.84 -2.64 -24.05
C LEU A 240 15.13 -1.59 -24.90
N ASN A 241 14.38 -0.69 -24.27
CA ASN A 241 13.69 0.39 -24.98
C ASN A 241 14.67 1.30 -25.75
N ALA A 242 15.88 1.51 -25.23
CA ALA A 242 16.91 2.27 -25.93
C ALA A 242 17.49 1.46 -27.11
N GLU A 243 17.70 0.16 -26.96
CA GLU A 243 18.28 -0.70 -27.99
C GLU A 243 17.31 -0.93 -29.16
N TYR A 244 16.02 -1.19 -28.86
CA TYR A 244 15.00 -1.46 -29.85
C TYR A 244 14.21 -0.21 -30.32
N ALA A 245 14.61 0.99 -29.87
CA ALA A 245 13.96 2.25 -30.27
C ALA A 245 13.93 2.45 -31.79
N ALA A 246 15.01 2.07 -32.51
CA ALA A 246 15.11 2.18 -33.97
C ALA A 246 14.12 1.26 -34.69
N ALA A 247 13.78 0.11 -34.11
CA ALA A 247 12.77 -0.82 -34.60
C ALA A 247 11.34 -0.37 -34.25
N GLY A 248 11.19 0.68 -33.43
CA GLY A 248 9.89 1.15 -32.97
C GLY A 248 9.22 0.22 -31.95
N ILE A 249 9.99 -0.65 -31.30
CA ILE A 249 9.52 -1.58 -30.27
C ILE A 249 9.66 -0.90 -28.90
N THR A 250 8.62 -1.02 -28.09
CA THR A 250 8.58 -0.51 -26.71
C THR A 250 8.12 -1.60 -25.75
N ALA A 251 8.79 -1.70 -24.63
CA ALA A 251 8.42 -2.63 -23.57
C ALA A 251 7.96 -1.88 -22.31
N ASP A 252 6.79 -2.22 -21.83
CA ASP A 252 6.20 -1.71 -20.61
C ASP A 252 5.78 -2.90 -19.71
N TYR A 253 5.55 -2.65 -18.42
CA TYR A 253 5.10 -3.70 -17.50
C TYR A 253 3.93 -3.24 -16.65
N TYR A 254 3.11 -4.21 -16.21
CA TYR A 254 2.07 -4.02 -15.21
C TYR A 254 1.87 -5.30 -14.38
N GLY A 255 1.43 -5.16 -13.13
CA GLY A 255 1.12 -6.31 -12.27
C GLY A 255 1.38 -6.08 -10.79
N GLY A 256 1.51 -7.14 -10.00
CA GLY A 256 1.65 -7.14 -8.54
C GLY A 256 2.60 -6.10 -7.92
N PRO A 257 3.73 -5.75 -8.56
CA PRO A 257 4.62 -4.69 -8.08
C PRO A 257 4.06 -3.27 -8.11
N ALA A 258 2.94 -3.00 -8.78
CA ALA A 258 2.27 -1.69 -8.67
C ALA A 258 1.97 -1.34 -7.20
N VAL A 259 1.70 -2.36 -6.37
CA VAL A 259 1.51 -2.18 -4.91
C VAL A 259 2.79 -1.70 -4.23
N ALA A 260 3.96 -2.24 -4.62
CA ALA A 260 5.25 -1.82 -4.05
C ALA A 260 5.60 -0.39 -4.49
N TYR A 261 5.27 -0.02 -5.75
CA TYR A 261 5.46 1.34 -6.24
C TYR A 261 4.61 2.35 -5.46
N ASN A 262 3.36 2.00 -5.19
CA ASN A 262 2.47 2.82 -4.37
C ASN A 262 3.00 2.99 -2.94
N ALA A 263 3.49 1.92 -2.31
CA ALA A 263 4.10 1.98 -0.99
C ALA A 263 5.35 2.90 -0.97
N ARG A 264 6.20 2.82 -2.01
CA ARG A 264 7.38 3.70 -2.17
C ARG A 264 6.95 5.16 -2.32
N GLN A 265 5.93 5.44 -3.14
CA GLN A 265 5.43 6.79 -3.33
C GLN A 265 4.81 7.35 -2.06
N ILE A 266 3.97 6.58 -1.36
CA ILE A 266 3.40 6.96 -0.07
C ILE A 266 4.51 7.30 0.93
N LYS A 267 5.55 6.46 1.02
CA LYS A 267 6.70 6.70 1.90
C LYS A 267 7.45 7.98 1.55
N ARG A 268 7.66 8.23 0.25
CA ARG A 268 8.30 9.46 -0.24
C ARG A 268 7.47 10.69 0.09
N ASP A 269 6.17 10.65 -0.16
CA ASP A 269 5.25 11.75 0.09
C ASP A 269 5.14 12.04 1.59
N MET A 270 5.10 10.99 2.41
CA MET A 270 5.13 11.12 3.86
C MET A 270 6.42 11.79 4.35
N MET A 271 7.59 11.37 3.84
CA MET A 271 8.85 12.01 4.20
C MET A 271 8.91 13.46 3.73
N LEU A 272 8.40 13.76 2.52
CA LEU A 272 8.35 15.11 1.98
C LEU A 272 7.44 16.01 2.84
N THR A 273 6.23 15.56 3.11
CA THR A 273 5.24 16.31 3.91
C THR A 273 5.72 16.52 5.35
N LEU A 274 6.33 15.49 5.95
CA LEU A 274 6.94 15.61 7.28
C LEU A 274 8.05 16.67 7.30
N ASN A 275 8.96 16.64 6.32
CA ASN A 275 10.06 17.61 6.25
C ASN A 275 9.54 19.04 6.02
N ILE A 276 8.52 19.21 5.15
CA ILE A 276 7.88 20.51 4.93
C ILE A 276 7.18 20.99 6.21
N ALA A 277 6.45 20.13 6.90
CA ALA A 277 5.78 20.48 8.14
C ALA A 277 6.80 20.90 9.23
N ILE A 278 7.87 20.13 9.41
CA ILE A 278 8.95 20.47 10.34
C ILE A 278 9.59 21.81 9.95
N LEU A 279 9.87 22.04 8.68
CA LEU A 279 10.45 23.30 8.20
C LEU A 279 9.54 24.48 8.51
N ILE A 280 8.24 24.38 8.21
CA ILE A 280 7.25 25.43 8.52
C ILE A 280 7.23 25.71 10.02
N ILE A 281 7.21 24.65 10.85
CA ILE A 281 7.21 24.76 12.31
C ILE A 281 8.50 25.45 12.80
N VAL A 282 9.67 25.03 12.31
CA VAL A 282 10.96 25.62 12.69
C VAL A 282 11.01 27.09 12.31
N VAL A 283 10.59 27.45 11.09
CA VAL A 283 10.53 28.83 10.62
C VAL A 283 9.57 29.64 11.49
N PHE A 284 8.37 29.14 11.77
CA PHE A 284 7.37 29.80 12.59
C PHE A 284 7.90 30.06 14.01
N ILE A 285 8.47 29.06 14.67
CA ILE A 285 9.01 29.21 16.02
C ILE A 285 10.21 30.17 16.03
N THR A 286 11.12 30.06 15.04
CA THR A 286 12.29 30.94 14.94
C THR A 286 11.88 32.40 14.76
N LEU A 287 10.83 32.66 13.95
CA LEU A 287 10.29 34.01 13.76
C LEU A 287 9.51 34.52 14.97
N SER A 288 8.86 33.62 15.73
CA SER A 288 8.04 33.97 16.89
C SER A 288 8.86 34.20 18.16
N PHE A 289 9.94 33.44 18.31
CA PHE A 289 10.77 33.51 19.52
C PHE A 289 12.17 34.05 19.19
N ARG A 290 12.66 35.03 19.98
CA ARG A 290 14.03 35.55 19.84
C ARG A 290 15.09 34.58 20.34
N ASN A 291 14.69 33.59 21.13
CA ASN A 291 15.62 32.59 21.68
C ASN A 291 15.87 31.50 20.60
N LYS A 292 17.14 31.34 20.18
CA LYS A 292 17.60 30.33 19.24
C LYS A 292 17.31 28.89 19.69
N PHE A 293 17.21 28.67 21.00
CA PHE A 293 16.91 27.38 21.60
C PHE A 293 15.40 27.09 21.70
N ALA A 294 14.52 28.05 21.40
CA ALA A 294 13.08 27.87 21.52
C ALA A 294 12.56 26.73 20.62
N VAL A 295 13.12 26.57 19.41
CA VAL A 295 12.82 25.46 18.51
C VAL A 295 13.12 24.12 19.17
N LEU A 296 14.32 23.97 19.74
CA LEU A 296 14.74 22.74 20.41
C LEU A 296 13.85 22.45 21.62
N LEU A 297 13.58 23.48 22.44
CA LEU A 297 12.72 23.37 23.62
C LEU A 297 11.28 22.96 23.26
N ALA A 298 10.76 23.44 22.14
CA ALA A 298 9.42 23.07 21.67
C ALA A 298 9.36 21.64 21.13
N LEU A 299 10.40 21.18 20.42
CA LEU A 299 10.43 19.89 19.79
C LEU A 299 10.77 18.73 20.74
N ILE A 300 11.55 18.96 21.80
CA ILE A 300 11.94 17.90 22.75
C ILE A 300 10.73 17.16 23.33
N PRO A 301 9.69 17.82 23.92
CA PRO A 301 8.55 17.09 24.47
C PRO A 301 7.78 16.30 23.42
N VAL A 302 7.68 16.81 22.18
CA VAL A 302 6.98 16.15 21.07
C VAL A 302 7.74 14.90 20.64
N ALA A 303 9.05 15.01 20.45
CA ALA A 303 9.90 13.87 20.09
C ALA A 303 9.87 12.77 21.17
N LEU A 304 9.91 13.17 22.45
CA LEU A 304 9.78 12.24 23.58
C LEU A 304 8.39 11.62 23.65
N GLY A 305 7.34 12.37 23.33
CA GLY A 305 5.97 11.87 23.25
C GLY A 305 5.80 10.83 22.15
N ALA A 306 6.35 11.09 20.96
CA ALA A 306 6.35 10.13 19.86
C ALA A 306 7.14 8.86 20.19
N LEU A 307 8.33 9.03 20.81
CA LEU A 307 9.16 7.91 21.26
C LEU A 307 8.45 7.09 22.35
N PHE A 308 7.74 7.73 23.27
CA PHE A 308 6.89 7.09 24.27
C PHE A 308 5.80 6.26 23.63
N ALA A 309 5.11 6.80 22.61
CA ALA A 309 4.09 6.09 21.87
C ALA A 309 4.66 4.83 21.20
N LEU A 310 5.76 4.96 20.45
CA LEU A 310 6.42 3.82 19.79
C LEU A 310 6.89 2.77 20.79
N ALA A 311 7.42 3.18 21.95
CA ALA A 311 7.85 2.27 23.00
C ALA A 311 6.68 1.45 23.58
N ILE A 312 5.57 2.09 23.91
CA ILE A 312 4.38 1.38 24.43
C ILE A 312 3.80 0.49 23.36
N MET A 313 3.67 0.97 22.11
CA MET A 313 3.18 0.17 21.01
C MET A 313 4.05 -1.07 20.76
N SER A 314 5.36 -0.99 20.93
CA SER A 314 6.23 -2.16 20.81
C SER A 314 5.99 -3.23 21.89
N LEU A 315 5.42 -2.86 23.03
CA LEU A 315 5.06 -3.78 24.12
C LEU A 315 3.66 -4.39 23.93
N THR A 316 2.78 -3.69 23.23
CA THR A 316 1.38 -4.09 23.03
C THR A 316 1.12 -4.72 21.66
N CYS A 317 1.83 -4.26 20.63
CA CYS A 317 1.67 -4.68 19.25
C CYS A 317 3.00 -5.17 18.69
N HIS A 318 3.01 -6.32 18.00
CA HIS A 318 4.24 -6.84 17.38
C HIS A 318 4.54 -6.17 16.03
N THR A 319 3.49 -5.74 15.33
CA THR A 319 3.59 -5.09 14.01
C THR A 319 2.65 -3.88 13.97
N ILE A 320 3.11 -2.80 13.34
CA ILE A 320 2.34 -1.55 13.19
C ILE A 320 2.38 -1.14 11.72
N SER A 321 1.27 -0.56 11.25
CA SER A 321 1.21 0.03 9.92
C SER A 321 2.13 1.25 9.80
N SER A 322 3.07 1.21 8.83
CA SER A 322 3.91 2.37 8.48
C SER A 322 3.06 3.58 8.09
N ILE A 323 1.94 3.35 7.40
CA ILE A 323 1.00 4.39 6.96
C ILE A 323 0.35 5.07 8.17
N ALA A 324 -0.03 4.29 9.19
CA ALA A 324 -0.62 4.82 10.42
C ALA A 324 0.35 5.76 11.15
N VAL A 325 1.63 5.36 11.27
CA VAL A 325 2.67 6.19 11.91
C VAL A 325 2.93 7.43 11.07
N GLY A 326 2.96 7.30 9.75
CA GLY A 326 3.13 8.44 8.84
C GLY A 326 2.00 9.45 8.93
N ALA A 327 0.75 9.02 8.90
CA ALA A 327 -0.40 9.88 9.16
C ALA A 327 -0.32 10.51 10.56
N GLY A 328 0.27 9.80 11.52
CA GLY A 328 0.53 10.28 12.88
C GLY A 328 1.46 11.51 12.96
N THR A 329 2.20 11.83 11.91
CA THR A 329 3.00 13.07 11.87
C THR A 329 2.15 14.33 11.98
N VAL A 330 0.89 14.29 11.52
CA VAL A 330 -0.08 15.39 11.71
C VAL A 330 -0.32 15.64 13.20
N VAL A 331 -0.36 14.58 14.01
CA VAL A 331 -0.54 14.66 15.47
C VAL A 331 0.62 15.38 16.15
N MET A 332 1.84 15.27 15.58
CA MET A 332 2.99 16.00 16.10
C MET A 332 2.79 17.52 16.01
N GLY A 333 2.10 18.01 14.97
CA GLY A 333 1.71 19.42 14.86
C GLY A 333 0.77 19.85 15.99
N ILE A 334 -0.23 19.01 16.32
CA ILE A 334 -1.15 19.26 17.45
C ILE A 334 -0.39 19.20 18.79
N ALA A 335 0.45 18.19 18.97
CA ALA A 335 1.25 17.99 20.16
C ALA A 335 2.20 19.16 20.45
N LEU A 336 2.73 19.79 19.38
CA LEU A 336 3.61 20.94 19.48
C LEU A 336 2.92 22.15 20.15
N SER A 337 1.59 22.30 19.97
CA SER A 337 0.86 23.40 20.58
C SER A 337 1.02 23.45 22.11
N TYR A 338 1.13 22.30 22.77
CA TYR A 338 1.31 22.24 24.23
C TYR A 338 2.65 22.87 24.66
N SER A 339 3.74 22.54 23.96
CA SER A 339 5.05 23.16 24.20
C SER A 339 5.07 24.64 23.89
N ILE A 340 4.42 25.06 22.80
CA ILE A 340 4.32 26.48 22.40
C ILE A 340 3.56 27.28 23.45
N HIS A 341 2.47 26.77 23.99
CA HIS A 341 1.72 27.47 25.05
C HIS A 341 2.58 27.71 26.29
N ILE A 342 3.38 26.75 26.71
CA ILE A 342 4.30 26.91 27.84
C ILE A 342 5.39 27.93 27.52
N LEU A 343 5.98 27.89 26.31
CA LEU A 343 7.01 28.85 25.89
C LEU A 343 6.46 30.27 25.74
N CYS A 344 5.26 30.44 25.19
CA CYS A 344 4.60 31.75 25.11
C CYS A 344 4.35 32.33 26.50
N HIS A 345 3.85 31.50 27.42
CA HIS A 345 3.59 31.97 28.79
C HIS A 345 4.88 32.31 29.53
N ALA A 346 5.95 31.54 29.26
CA ALA A 346 7.29 31.81 29.84
C ALA A 346 7.91 33.15 29.37
N ASN A 347 7.51 33.69 28.24
CA ASN A 347 7.93 35.02 27.80
C ASN A 347 7.36 36.14 28.69
N HIS A 348 6.17 35.93 29.26
CA HIS A 348 5.47 36.92 30.10
C HIS A 348 5.66 36.62 31.61
N CYS A 349 5.79 35.39 31.99
CA CYS A 349 5.94 34.93 33.37
C CYS A 349 7.26 34.19 33.58
N HIS A 350 8.07 34.66 34.53
CA HIS A 350 9.41 34.11 34.74
C HIS A 350 9.46 33.07 35.88
N ASP A 351 8.36 32.89 36.61
CA ASP A 351 8.24 31.87 37.64
C ASP A 351 7.63 30.57 37.06
N PRO A 352 8.44 29.50 36.98
CA PRO A 352 7.97 28.20 36.48
C PRO A 352 6.76 27.63 37.25
N ARG A 353 6.69 27.92 38.55
CA ARG A 353 5.55 27.49 39.38
C ARG A 353 4.25 28.18 38.96
N GLN A 354 4.33 29.45 38.61
CA GLN A 354 3.17 30.18 38.10
C GLN A 354 2.76 29.66 36.72
N ILE A 355 3.74 29.42 35.82
CA ILE A 355 3.48 28.82 34.50
C ILE A 355 2.72 27.51 34.65
N ILE A 356 3.20 26.61 35.52
CA ILE A 356 2.54 25.32 35.77
C ILE A 356 1.13 25.52 36.38
N ARG A 357 0.99 26.48 37.31
CA ARG A 357 -0.30 26.77 37.94
C ARG A 357 -1.35 27.22 36.93
N ASP A 358 -0.95 28.08 36.00
CA ASP A 358 -1.86 28.69 35.04
C ASP A 358 -2.16 27.75 33.86
N LEU A 359 -1.21 26.91 33.43
CA LEU A 359 -1.33 26.11 32.24
C LEU A 359 -1.62 24.61 32.47
N ALA A 360 -1.31 24.03 33.64
CA ALA A 360 -1.48 22.59 33.85
C ALA A 360 -2.95 22.15 33.69
N TYR A 361 -3.90 22.92 34.17
CA TYR A 361 -5.32 22.60 34.06
C TYR A 361 -5.83 22.70 32.61
N PRO A 362 -5.70 23.85 31.89
CA PRO A 362 -6.21 23.97 30.52
C PRO A 362 -5.49 23.04 29.54
N LEU A 363 -4.17 22.84 29.68
CA LEU A 363 -3.45 21.91 28.80
C LEU A 363 -3.87 20.46 29.02
N THR A 364 -4.06 20.05 30.28
CA THR A 364 -4.49 18.67 30.57
C THR A 364 -5.90 18.41 30.07
N ILE A 365 -6.86 19.34 30.26
CA ILE A 365 -8.22 19.15 29.77
C ILE A 365 -8.26 19.17 28.25
N GLY A 366 -7.55 20.12 27.62
CA GLY A 366 -7.44 20.17 26.17
C GLY A 366 -6.81 18.91 25.59
N SER A 367 -5.79 18.34 26.27
CA SER A 367 -5.18 17.08 25.83
C SER A 367 -6.14 15.89 25.99
N ILE A 368 -6.88 15.79 27.11
CA ILE A 368 -7.82 14.68 27.35
C ILE A 368 -8.91 14.64 26.27
N THR A 369 -9.47 15.78 25.86
CA THR A 369 -10.47 15.82 24.80
C THR A 369 -9.91 15.31 23.45
N THR A 370 -8.71 15.73 23.12
CA THR A 370 -8.04 15.31 21.88
C THR A 370 -7.61 13.84 21.93
N ILE A 371 -7.08 13.39 23.07
CA ILE A 371 -6.75 11.97 23.33
C ILE A 371 -8.01 11.11 23.21
N GLY A 372 -9.13 11.56 23.78
CA GLY A 372 -10.42 10.86 23.69
C GLY A 372 -10.93 10.72 22.27
N ALA A 373 -10.76 11.78 21.44
CA ALA A 373 -11.13 11.73 20.03
C ALA A 373 -10.30 10.68 19.24
N PHE A 374 -8.97 10.64 19.45
CA PHE A 374 -8.13 9.62 18.82
C PHE A 374 -8.33 8.23 19.42
N ALA A 375 -8.55 8.12 20.71
CA ALA A 375 -8.87 6.84 21.37
C ALA A 375 -10.19 6.24 20.86
N GLY A 376 -11.13 7.07 20.40
CA GLY A 376 -12.35 6.61 19.72
C GLY A 376 -12.06 5.73 18.50
N LEU A 377 -10.93 5.95 17.80
CA LEU A 377 -10.52 5.13 16.65
C LEU A 377 -10.12 3.71 17.04
N LEU A 378 -9.84 3.43 18.31
CA LEU A 378 -9.53 2.07 18.79
C LEU A 378 -10.74 1.12 18.69
N PHE A 379 -11.94 1.67 18.59
CA PHE A 379 -13.19 0.91 18.47
C PHE A 379 -13.61 0.66 17.01
N THR A 380 -12.78 1.05 16.03
CA THR A 380 -13.04 0.78 14.62
C THR A 380 -12.54 -0.61 14.23
N ASP A 381 -13.15 -1.21 13.20
CA ASP A 381 -12.73 -2.51 12.68
C ASP A 381 -11.48 -2.44 11.81
N SER A 382 -11.05 -1.24 11.39
CA SER A 382 -9.83 -1.04 10.59
C SER A 382 -8.58 -1.02 11.47
N GLN A 383 -7.63 -1.93 11.22
CA GLN A 383 -6.36 -1.97 11.96
C GLN A 383 -5.55 -0.68 11.78
N LEU A 384 -5.57 -0.11 10.59
CA LEU A 384 -4.87 1.12 10.30
C LEU A 384 -5.37 2.27 11.18
N LEU A 385 -6.70 2.42 11.30
CA LEU A 385 -7.30 3.45 12.16
C LEU A 385 -7.04 3.18 13.65
N ARG A 386 -7.04 1.93 14.08
CA ARG A 386 -6.66 1.54 15.45
C ARG A 386 -5.21 1.88 15.76
N ASP A 387 -4.28 1.51 14.86
CA ASP A 387 -2.85 1.82 15.02
C ASP A 387 -2.61 3.33 15.05
N PHE A 388 -3.26 4.08 14.16
CA PHE A 388 -3.19 5.54 14.13
C PHE A 388 -3.75 6.17 15.40
N GLY A 389 -4.94 5.74 15.84
CA GLY A 389 -5.58 6.22 17.08
C GLY A 389 -4.74 5.96 18.31
N LEU A 390 -4.13 4.77 18.40
CA LEU A 390 -3.24 4.39 19.49
C LEU A 390 -1.97 5.24 19.50
N PHE A 391 -1.29 5.35 18.34
CA PHE A 391 -0.10 6.17 18.20
C PHE A 391 -0.37 7.64 18.56
N ALA A 392 -1.45 8.20 18.02
CA ALA A 392 -1.85 9.57 18.28
C ALA A 392 -2.15 9.82 19.77
N SER A 393 -2.96 8.97 20.38
CA SER A 393 -3.33 9.09 21.79
C SER A 393 -2.12 9.01 22.71
N LEU A 394 -1.24 8.02 22.49
CA LEU A 394 -0.02 7.86 23.29
C LEU A 394 0.98 8.99 23.09
N THR A 395 1.11 9.48 21.84
CA THR A 395 1.96 10.65 21.54
C THR A 395 1.50 11.88 22.30
N LEU A 396 0.19 12.15 22.33
CA LEU A 396 -0.37 13.29 23.08
C LEU A 396 -0.23 13.13 24.59
N VAL A 397 -0.46 11.93 25.14
CA VAL A 397 -0.22 11.64 26.55
C VAL A 397 1.25 11.91 26.91
N GLY A 398 2.19 11.34 26.16
CA GLY A 398 3.62 11.53 26.37
C GLY A 398 4.01 13.00 26.26
N THR A 399 3.60 13.67 25.19
CA THR A 399 3.93 15.09 24.98
C THR A 399 3.39 15.98 26.10
N THR A 400 2.16 15.75 26.54
CA THR A 400 1.57 16.53 27.64
C THR A 400 2.35 16.34 28.93
N LEU A 401 2.73 15.10 29.25
CA LEU A 401 3.54 14.80 30.43
C LEU A 401 4.93 15.45 30.34
N PHE A 402 5.64 15.28 29.23
CA PHE A 402 6.99 15.87 29.07
C PHE A 402 6.93 17.39 28.98
N SER A 403 5.88 17.99 28.40
CA SER A 403 5.70 19.44 28.37
C SER A 403 5.47 20.01 29.77
N LEU A 404 4.68 19.36 30.63
CA LEU A 404 4.39 19.86 31.99
C LEU A 404 5.48 19.53 32.99
N VAL A 405 6.20 18.41 32.82
CA VAL A 405 7.21 17.95 33.79
C VAL A 405 8.62 18.40 33.41
N LEU A 406 9.04 18.18 32.16
CA LEU A 406 10.42 18.41 31.74
C LEU A 406 10.64 19.84 31.26
N LEU A 407 9.75 20.39 30.44
CA LEU A 407 9.96 21.68 29.79
C LEU A 407 10.16 22.85 30.78
N PRO A 408 9.45 22.97 31.92
CA PRO A 408 9.65 24.03 32.87
C PRO A 408 11.07 24.03 33.50
N HIS A 409 11.72 22.84 33.60
CA HIS A 409 13.09 22.73 34.08
C HIS A 409 14.15 23.10 33.04
N LEU A 410 13.82 23.01 31.76
CA LEU A 410 14.70 23.36 30.64
C LEU A 410 14.65 24.84 30.31
N ILE A 411 13.57 25.55 30.67
CA ILE A 411 13.44 26.99 30.45
C ILE A 411 14.39 27.72 31.42
N ARG A 412 15.45 28.31 30.86
CA ARG A 412 16.37 29.14 31.64
C ARG A 412 15.69 30.46 32.01
N LYS A 413 16.00 30.99 33.23
CA LYS A 413 15.70 32.36 33.62
C LYS A 413 16.54 33.33 32.78
N GLU A 414 16.22 33.52 31.52
CA GLU A 414 16.94 34.47 30.67
C GLU A 414 16.38 35.89 30.86
N LYS A 415 17.34 36.85 30.82
CA LYS A 415 17.05 38.30 30.89
C LYS A 415 16.12 38.67 29.70
N ARG A 416 15.13 39.50 29.97
CA ARG A 416 14.15 40.14 29.05
C ARG A 416 14.56 40.10 27.57
N GLY A 417 14.13 39.14 26.84
CA GLY A 417 14.05 39.22 25.41
C GLY A 417 12.64 39.68 25.07
N GLY A 418 12.44 40.91 24.67
CA GLY A 418 11.13 41.39 24.19
C GLY A 418 10.60 40.52 23.10
N GLY A 419 9.28 40.40 23.00
CA GLY A 419 8.61 39.59 21.97
C GLY A 419 9.14 39.91 20.56
N SER A 420 9.14 38.92 19.68
CA SER A 420 9.47 39.14 18.28
C SER A 420 8.39 40.01 17.64
N ALA A 421 8.75 40.82 16.65
CA ALA A 421 7.79 41.65 15.89
C ALA A 421 6.62 40.84 15.31
N VAL A 422 6.82 39.53 15.07
CA VAL A 422 5.77 38.60 14.62
C VAL A 422 4.81 38.28 15.77
N LEU A 423 5.31 37.99 16.96
CA LEU A 423 4.47 37.72 18.12
C LEU A 423 3.64 38.98 18.51
N GLU A 424 4.25 40.18 18.48
CA GLU A 424 3.54 41.45 18.71
C GLU A 424 2.45 41.71 17.65
N ARG A 425 2.67 41.31 16.40
CA ARG A 425 1.62 41.41 15.36
C ARG A 425 0.48 40.41 15.59
N VAL A 426 0.79 39.19 15.98
CA VAL A 426 -0.20 38.16 16.34
C VAL A 426 -0.98 38.63 17.58
N GLU A 427 -0.32 39.14 18.62
CA GLU A 427 -0.99 39.71 19.80
C GLU A 427 -1.90 40.88 19.43
N ARG A 428 -1.48 41.73 18.51
CA ARG A 428 -2.31 42.81 17.99
C ARG A 428 -3.53 42.31 17.24
N LEU A 429 -3.39 41.24 16.45
CA LEU A 429 -4.49 40.58 15.75
C LEU A 429 -5.46 39.89 16.72
N THR A 430 -4.96 39.23 17.76
CA THR A 430 -5.79 38.61 18.80
C THR A 430 -6.44 39.62 19.72
N GLY A 431 -5.85 40.82 19.86
CA GLY A 431 -6.43 41.96 20.58
C GLY A 431 -7.57 42.63 19.83
N MET A 432 -7.72 42.38 18.52
CA MET A 432 -8.91 42.82 17.78
C MET A 432 -10.15 42.07 18.31
N ARG A 433 -11.22 42.80 18.56
CA ARG A 433 -12.51 42.25 18.94
C ARG A 433 -13.37 42.02 17.69
N PRO A 434 -13.25 40.86 17.03
CA PRO A 434 -13.97 40.55 15.80
C PRO A 434 -15.49 40.55 16.02
N ASP A 435 -15.92 40.20 17.24
CA ASP A 435 -17.31 40.21 17.68
C ASP A 435 -17.99 41.61 17.59
N ARG A 436 -17.22 42.70 17.72
CA ARG A 436 -17.70 44.06 17.60
C ARG A 436 -17.66 44.63 16.17
N ASN A 437 -16.98 43.96 15.26
CA ASN A 437 -16.87 44.42 13.88
C ASN A 437 -18.03 43.87 13.04
N ARG A 438 -19.13 44.58 12.98
CA ARG A 438 -20.36 44.18 12.25
C ARG A 438 -20.13 43.73 10.82
N PRO A 439 -19.32 44.41 9.96
CA PRO A 439 -19.07 43.95 8.60
C PRO A 439 -18.28 42.65 8.57
N LEU A 440 -17.34 42.41 9.52
CA LEU A 440 -16.61 41.18 9.62
C LEU A 440 -17.52 40.01 10.01
N VAL A 441 -18.39 40.19 10.99
CA VAL A 441 -19.41 39.22 11.40
C VAL A 441 -20.34 38.89 10.24
N ALA A 442 -20.80 39.91 9.52
CA ALA A 442 -21.66 39.70 8.35
C ALA A 442 -20.95 38.94 7.23
N ALA A 443 -19.67 39.24 6.99
CA ALA A 443 -18.87 38.49 6.00
C ALA A 443 -18.68 37.01 6.39
N ILE A 444 -18.43 36.71 7.66
CA ILE A 444 -18.29 35.32 8.14
C ILE A 444 -19.65 34.62 8.01
N LEU A 445 -20.76 35.23 8.40
CA LEU A 445 -22.08 34.61 8.25
C LEU A 445 -22.45 34.38 6.78
N LEU A 446 -22.14 35.33 5.90
CA LEU A 446 -22.35 35.18 4.46
C LEU A 446 -21.52 34.02 3.90
N LEU A 447 -20.24 33.93 4.27
CA LEU A 447 -19.37 32.82 3.86
C LEU A 447 -19.90 31.47 4.35
N THR A 448 -20.33 31.40 5.62
CA THR A 448 -20.94 30.18 6.19
C THR A 448 -22.21 29.81 5.42
N PHE A 449 -23.06 30.79 5.06
CA PHE A 449 -24.26 30.51 4.28
C PHE A 449 -23.94 30.02 2.86
N ILE A 450 -22.94 30.60 2.21
CA ILE A 450 -22.45 30.14 0.91
C ILE A 450 -21.93 28.69 1.02
N CYS A 451 -21.11 28.37 2.04
CA CYS A 451 -20.62 27.02 2.26
C CYS A 451 -21.76 26.01 2.50
N LEU A 452 -22.80 26.40 3.26
CA LEU A 452 -23.98 25.58 3.50
C LEU A 452 -24.76 25.29 2.21
N PHE A 453 -24.80 26.24 1.28
CA PHE A 453 -25.44 26.05 -0.03
C PHE A 453 -24.71 25.01 -0.89
N PHE A 454 -23.37 24.94 -0.79
CA PHE A 454 -22.56 23.97 -1.53
C PHE A 454 -22.42 22.61 -0.83
N PHE A 455 -22.96 22.43 0.36
CA PHE A 455 -22.86 21.18 1.13
C PHE A 455 -23.38 19.97 0.37
N ASN A 456 -24.48 20.12 -0.40
CA ASN A 456 -25.06 19.02 -1.20
C ASN A 456 -24.20 18.59 -2.40
N ARG A 457 -23.10 19.29 -2.70
CA ARG A 457 -22.16 18.89 -3.77
C ARG A 457 -21.03 17.99 -3.30
N ILE A 458 -20.96 17.72 -1.99
CA ILE A 458 -19.95 16.81 -1.43
C ILE A 458 -20.40 15.38 -1.73
N GLY A 459 -19.66 14.70 -2.60
CA GLY A 459 -19.79 13.27 -2.83
C GLY A 459 -18.76 12.52 -2.00
N PHE A 460 -19.12 11.35 -1.48
CA PHE A 460 -18.17 10.42 -0.90
C PHE A 460 -17.74 9.43 -1.99
N ASP A 461 -16.46 9.42 -2.27
CA ASP A 461 -15.87 8.42 -3.17
C ASP A 461 -15.57 7.17 -2.35
N SER A 462 -16.25 6.09 -2.68
CA SER A 462 -16.07 4.78 -2.02
C SER A 462 -15.11 3.89 -2.80
N ASP A 463 -14.58 4.35 -3.93
CA ASP A 463 -13.67 3.57 -4.75
C ASP A 463 -12.25 3.62 -4.14
N MET A 464 -11.85 2.49 -3.55
CA MET A 464 -10.50 2.34 -2.99
C MET A 464 -9.40 2.38 -4.05
N MET A 465 -9.72 2.14 -5.33
CA MET A 465 -8.75 2.20 -6.42
C MET A 465 -8.26 3.63 -6.65
N HIS A 466 -9.07 4.64 -6.36
CA HIS A 466 -8.66 6.05 -6.42
C HIS A 466 -7.62 6.45 -5.35
N LEU A 467 -7.46 5.64 -4.30
CA LEU A 467 -6.38 5.83 -3.31
C LEU A 467 -5.03 5.29 -3.80
N ASN A 468 -5.06 4.51 -4.89
CA ASN A 468 -3.85 3.97 -5.49
C ASN A 468 -3.15 5.03 -6.33
N TYR A 469 -1.85 5.19 -6.15
CA TYR A 469 -1.04 6.07 -6.99
C TYR A 469 -0.45 5.24 -8.13
N ASP A 470 -1.01 5.39 -9.32
CA ASP A 470 -0.44 4.82 -10.53
C ASP A 470 0.29 5.91 -11.32
N PRO A 471 1.61 5.80 -11.48
CA PRO A 471 2.35 6.69 -12.37
C PRO A 471 1.73 6.67 -13.78
N PRO A 472 1.75 7.77 -14.54
CA PRO A 472 1.13 7.84 -15.87
C PRO A 472 1.57 6.71 -16.81
N ARG A 473 2.83 6.24 -16.67
CA ARG A 473 3.38 5.10 -17.44
C ARG A 473 2.69 3.79 -17.05
N LEU A 474 2.55 3.50 -15.76
CA LEU A 474 1.89 2.27 -15.27
C LEU A 474 0.38 2.30 -15.54
N ALA A 475 -0.28 3.45 -15.40
CA ALA A 475 -1.68 3.63 -15.76
C ALA A 475 -1.93 3.36 -17.25
N ALA A 476 -1.04 3.83 -18.13
CA ALA A 476 -1.11 3.53 -19.56
C ALA A 476 -0.88 2.04 -19.85
N ALA A 477 0.08 1.41 -19.16
CA ALA A 477 0.34 -0.02 -19.27
C ALA A 477 -0.86 -0.86 -18.77
N GLN A 478 -1.49 -0.45 -17.67
CA GLN A 478 -2.72 -1.06 -17.17
C GLN A 478 -3.86 -0.99 -18.18
N GLN A 479 -4.08 0.18 -18.78
CA GLN A 479 -5.10 0.36 -19.80
C GLN A 479 -4.85 -0.51 -21.05
N ARG A 480 -3.58 -0.68 -21.44
CA ARG A 480 -3.21 -1.60 -22.54
C ARG A 480 -3.50 -3.03 -22.17
N LEU A 481 -3.06 -3.48 -20.99
CA LEU A 481 -3.30 -4.85 -20.52
C LEU A 481 -4.80 -5.14 -20.41
N SER A 482 -5.59 -4.21 -19.88
CA SER A 482 -7.04 -4.39 -19.78
C SER A 482 -7.71 -4.50 -21.16
N ARG A 483 -7.28 -3.71 -22.15
CA ARG A 483 -7.78 -3.83 -23.53
C ARG A 483 -7.45 -5.18 -24.17
N LEU A 484 -6.31 -5.76 -23.83
CA LEU A 484 -5.91 -7.09 -24.31
C LEU A 484 -6.71 -8.22 -23.64
N THR A 485 -7.17 -7.99 -22.40
CA THR A 485 -7.95 -8.98 -21.64
C THR A 485 -9.47 -8.85 -21.81
N ASP A 486 -9.98 -7.65 -22.14
CA ASP A 486 -11.41 -7.35 -22.27
C ASP A 486 -11.77 -7.06 -23.72
N GLU A 487 -12.13 -8.08 -24.49
CA GLU A 487 -12.75 -7.88 -25.82
C GLU A 487 -14.16 -7.25 -25.73
N ASP A 488 -14.84 -7.29 -24.59
CA ASP A 488 -16.23 -6.84 -24.39
C ASP A 488 -16.43 -5.78 -23.29
N GLY A 489 -15.42 -4.99 -22.96
CA GLY A 489 -15.47 -3.65 -22.31
C GLY A 489 -16.29 -3.41 -21.04
N GLU A 490 -17.12 -4.32 -20.53
CA GLU A 490 -18.03 -4.07 -19.40
C GLU A 490 -18.25 -5.26 -18.42
N ARG A 491 -17.52 -6.35 -18.56
CA ARG A 491 -17.73 -7.50 -17.66
C ARG A 491 -16.79 -7.44 -16.45
N SER A 492 -17.32 -7.01 -15.31
CA SER A 492 -16.65 -7.20 -14.02
C SER A 492 -16.50 -8.69 -13.73
N LYS A 493 -15.26 -9.18 -13.64
CA LYS A 493 -15.00 -10.57 -13.22
C LYS A 493 -15.27 -10.69 -11.73
N VAL A 494 -16.24 -11.51 -11.34
CA VAL A 494 -16.49 -11.86 -9.94
C VAL A 494 -15.81 -13.19 -9.67
N LEU A 495 -14.88 -13.20 -8.70
CA LEU A 495 -14.18 -14.39 -8.26
C LEU A 495 -14.84 -14.91 -6.99
N PHE A 496 -15.39 -16.13 -7.04
CA PHE A 496 -15.83 -16.85 -5.85
C PHE A 496 -14.66 -17.68 -5.33
N ILE A 497 -14.26 -17.43 -4.09
CA ILE A 497 -13.16 -18.15 -3.44
C ILE A 497 -13.74 -18.92 -2.27
N THR A 498 -13.64 -20.25 -2.32
CA THR A 498 -13.94 -21.12 -1.20
C THR A 498 -12.64 -21.53 -0.50
N THR A 499 -12.63 -21.49 0.81
CA THR A 499 -11.48 -21.87 1.63
C THR A 499 -11.88 -23.00 2.57
N ALA A 500 -11.11 -24.08 2.59
CA ALA A 500 -11.29 -25.21 3.50
C ALA A 500 -9.94 -25.87 3.82
N ASP A 501 -9.89 -26.73 4.81
CA ASP A 501 -8.67 -27.42 5.23
C ASP A 501 -8.25 -28.49 4.22
N THR A 502 -9.19 -29.01 3.43
CA THR A 502 -8.94 -30.00 2.37
C THR A 502 -9.56 -29.56 1.03
N PRO A 503 -8.97 -29.94 -0.11
CA PRO A 503 -9.54 -29.65 -1.43
C PRO A 503 -10.98 -30.17 -1.60
N GLY A 504 -11.30 -31.34 -1.03
CA GLY A 504 -12.63 -31.94 -1.08
C GLY A 504 -13.69 -31.11 -0.34
N GLU A 505 -13.36 -30.55 0.81
CA GLU A 505 -14.25 -29.64 1.55
C GLU A 505 -14.40 -28.30 0.85
N ALA A 506 -13.35 -27.80 0.20
CA ALA A 506 -13.43 -26.58 -0.59
C ALA A 506 -14.40 -26.74 -1.77
N VAL A 507 -14.35 -27.86 -2.48
CA VAL A 507 -15.28 -28.19 -3.56
C VAL A 507 -16.70 -28.39 -3.05
N ALA A 508 -16.89 -29.01 -1.88
CA ALA A 508 -18.21 -29.21 -1.29
C ALA A 508 -18.85 -27.90 -0.83
N SER A 509 -18.06 -26.87 -0.51
CA SER A 509 -18.54 -25.54 -0.14
C SER A 509 -18.77 -24.60 -1.33
N TYR A 510 -18.29 -24.95 -2.52
CA TYR A 510 -18.51 -24.26 -3.80
C TYR A 510 -19.87 -24.65 -4.37
#